data_52240b40d0a39ee4666faf3edab7d969
#
_entry.id   52240b40d0a39ee4666faf3edab7d969
#
_cell.length_a   1.000
_cell.length_b   1.000
_cell.length_c   1.000
_cell.angle_alpha   90.00
_cell.angle_beta   90.00
_cell.angle_gamma   90.00
#
_symmetry.space_group_name_H-M   'P 1'
#
loop_
_entity.id
_entity.type
_entity.pdbx_description
1 polymer ?
#
loop_
_entity_poly.entity_id
_entity_poly.type
_entity_poly.pdbx_seq_one_letter_code
_entity_poly.pdbx_strand_id
1 'polypeptide(L)'
;MENDADRYRRFLDGDDNEIAEIIKKYNEGLSLYINSIVNNICEAEEIMQLTFVKISIKKPKFNGKCEFKTWLYSIARNCATDYFRYRSKYTDGTLDDAFYVTDESDIEKNYLIEEQKIELHRAMHKLNSDYFQVLYLMYFEDFDTQAIAKIMHRSKRQIGNLIYRAKQSLKSELEKAGFVYEEL
;
A
#
# COMPACT_ATOMS: atom_id res chain seq x y z
N MET A 1 -15.34 12.70 -15.06
CA MET A 1 -15.01 11.47 -14.29
C MET A 1 -15.90 11.44 -13.06
N GLU A 2 -16.58 10.35 -12.85
CA GLU A 2 -17.47 10.19 -11.71
C GLU A 2 -16.65 10.17 -10.40
N ASN A 3 -17.07 10.92 -9.39
CA ASN A 3 -16.32 11.06 -8.16
C ASN A 3 -16.57 9.85 -7.24
N ASP A 4 -15.52 9.19 -6.77
CA ASP A 4 -15.62 8.00 -5.91
C ASP A 4 -16.36 8.28 -4.58
N ALA A 5 -16.32 9.52 -4.10
CA ALA A 5 -17.11 9.94 -2.94
C ALA A 5 -18.61 9.90 -3.21
N ASP A 6 -19.03 10.24 -4.44
CA ASP A 6 -20.44 10.19 -4.85
C ASP A 6 -20.88 8.74 -5.07
N ARG A 7 -20.00 7.88 -5.65
CA ARG A 7 -20.24 6.42 -5.72
C ARG A 7 -20.46 5.83 -4.33
N TYR A 8 -19.61 6.16 -3.39
CA TYR A 8 -19.73 5.68 -2.02
C TYR A 8 -20.98 6.17 -1.33
N ARG A 9 -21.43 7.41 -1.62
CA ARG A 9 -22.71 7.93 -1.11
C ARG A 9 -23.89 7.13 -1.63
N ARG A 10 -23.94 6.85 -2.97
CA ARG A 10 -25.00 6.01 -3.55
C ARG A 10 -25.02 4.60 -2.96
N PHE A 11 -23.85 4.02 -2.70
CA PHE A 11 -23.75 2.76 -1.96
C PHE A 11 -24.37 2.86 -0.56
N LEU A 12 -24.11 3.94 0.18
CA LEU A 12 -24.73 4.14 1.50
C LEU A 12 -26.26 4.30 1.40
N ASP A 13 -26.77 4.85 0.31
CA ASP A 13 -28.19 5.04 0.00
C ASP A 13 -28.85 3.74 -0.54
N GLY A 14 -28.09 2.65 -0.72
CA GLY A 14 -28.61 1.31 -1.03
C GLY A 14 -28.29 0.77 -2.43
N ASP A 15 -27.47 1.45 -3.22
CA ASP A 15 -26.99 0.91 -4.50
C ASP A 15 -25.72 0.07 -4.32
N ASP A 16 -25.91 -1.23 -4.12
CA ASP A 16 -24.81 -2.16 -3.87
C ASP A 16 -23.87 -2.36 -5.09
N ASN A 17 -24.26 -1.93 -6.30
CA ASN A 17 -23.38 -2.02 -7.47
C ASN A 17 -22.20 -1.03 -7.35
N GLU A 18 -22.39 0.08 -6.67
CA GLU A 18 -21.39 1.13 -6.56
C GLU A 18 -20.18 0.71 -5.70
N ILE A 19 -20.37 -0.16 -4.71
CA ILE A 19 -19.22 -0.70 -3.94
C ILE A 19 -18.40 -1.69 -4.78
N ALA A 20 -19.04 -2.42 -5.71
CA ALA A 20 -18.32 -3.33 -6.60
C ALA A 20 -17.39 -2.55 -7.55
N GLU A 21 -17.83 -1.41 -8.07
CA GLU A 21 -17.00 -0.53 -8.90
C GLU A 21 -15.82 0.08 -8.10
N ILE A 22 -16.04 0.44 -6.83
CA ILE A 22 -14.97 0.90 -5.94
C ILE A 22 -13.96 -0.22 -5.70
N ILE A 23 -14.41 -1.44 -5.40
CA ILE A 23 -13.55 -2.61 -5.21
C ILE A 23 -12.72 -2.84 -6.47
N LYS A 24 -13.34 -2.92 -7.63
CA LYS A 24 -12.67 -3.14 -8.92
C LYS A 24 -11.57 -2.10 -9.19
N LYS A 25 -11.82 -0.85 -8.82
CA LYS A 25 -10.87 0.25 -9.03
C LYS A 25 -9.67 0.20 -8.10
N TYR A 26 -9.86 -0.23 -6.85
CA TYR A 26 -8.86 -0.07 -5.79
C TYR A 26 -8.23 -1.36 -5.30
N ASN A 27 -8.75 -2.54 -5.68
CA ASN A 27 -8.29 -3.84 -5.16
C ASN A 27 -6.77 -4.04 -5.33
N GLU A 28 -6.23 -3.81 -6.53
CA GLU A 28 -4.81 -4.04 -6.84
C GLU A 28 -3.92 -3.09 -6.04
N GLY A 29 -4.14 -1.77 -6.14
CA GLY A 29 -3.34 -0.78 -5.40
C GLY A 29 -3.41 -0.96 -3.90
N LEU A 30 -4.59 -1.29 -3.34
CA LEU A 30 -4.73 -1.57 -1.91
C LEU A 30 -4.01 -2.85 -1.49
N SER A 31 -4.09 -3.92 -2.29
CA SER A 31 -3.40 -5.19 -2.01
C SER A 31 -1.89 -4.97 -1.97
N LEU A 32 -1.32 -4.31 -2.97
CA LEU A 32 0.11 -3.99 -3.01
C LEU A 32 0.53 -3.03 -1.89
N TYR A 33 -0.32 -2.04 -1.55
CA TYR A 33 -0.07 -1.18 -0.39
C TYR A 33 -0.05 -1.98 0.92
N ILE A 34 -1.04 -2.84 1.14
CA ILE A 34 -1.09 -3.70 2.33
C ILE A 34 0.13 -4.63 2.35
N ASN A 35 0.56 -5.15 1.18
CA ASN A 35 1.77 -5.96 1.08
C ASN A 35 3.03 -5.21 1.55
N SER A 36 3.12 -3.89 1.34
CA SER A 36 4.22 -3.08 1.90
C SER A 36 4.24 -3.03 3.43
N ILE A 37 3.14 -3.43 4.06
CA ILE A 37 3.00 -3.49 5.53
C ILE A 37 3.28 -4.91 6.03
N VAL A 38 2.63 -5.92 5.41
CA VAL A 38 2.64 -7.32 5.91
C VAL A 38 3.76 -8.17 5.32
N ASN A 39 4.33 -7.73 4.19
CA ASN A 39 5.37 -8.42 3.43
C ASN A 39 5.00 -9.87 3.05
N ASN A 40 3.72 -10.10 2.77
CA ASN A 40 3.16 -11.36 2.30
C ASN A 40 1.94 -11.08 1.45
N ILE A 41 1.99 -11.41 0.16
CA ILE A 41 0.94 -11.05 -0.79
C ILE A 41 -0.39 -11.76 -0.50
N CYS A 42 -0.36 -13.02 -0.09
CA CYS A 42 -1.59 -13.77 0.25
C CYS A 42 -2.29 -13.14 1.47
N GLU A 43 -1.53 -12.80 2.52
CA GLU A 43 -2.07 -12.10 3.69
C GLU A 43 -2.57 -10.69 3.32
N ALA A 44 -1.87 -10.01 2.40
CA ALA A 44 -2.29 -8.68 1.93
C ALA A 44 -3.64 -8.73 1.20
N GLU A 45 -3.86 -9.73 0.36
CA GLU A 45 -5.14 -9.96 -0.33
C GLU A 45 -6.27 -10.27 0.66
N GLU A 46 -6.02 -11.13 1.65
CA GLU A 46 -7.00 -11.41 2.71
C GLU A 46 -7.38 -10.14 3.49
N ILE A 47 -6.39 -9.32 3.88
CA ILE A 47 -6.64 -8.07 4.60
C ILE A 47 -7.37 -7.07 3.72
N MET A 48 -7.05 -7.01 2.43
CA MET A 48 -7.75 -6.17 1.46
C MET A 48 -9.23 -6.59 1.36
N GLN A 49 -9.52 -7.88 1.22
CA GLN A 49 -10.89 -8.41 1.22
C GLN A 49 -11.62 -8.09 2.54
N LEU A 50 -10.98 -8.31 3.69
CA LEU A 50 -11.53 -7.96 5.01
C LEU A 50 -11.78 -6.45 5.15
N THR A 51 -10.96 -5.61 4.52
CA THR A 51 -11.17 -4.15 4.49
C THR A 51 -12.47 -3.81 3.78
N PHE A 52 -12.73 -4.37 2.61
CA PHE A 52 -13.97 -4.13 1.88
C PHE A 52 -15.19 -4.75 2.55
N VAL A 53 -15.07 -5.95 3.12
CA VAL A 53 -16.13 -6.56 3.95
C VAL A 53 -16.49 -5.64 5.12
N LYS A 54 -15.50 -5.10 5.83
CA LYS A 54 -15.71 -4.15 6.93
C LYS A 54 -16.42 -2.88 6.46
N ILE A 55 -16.04 -2.34 5.30
CA ILE A 55 -16.68 -1.15 4.70
C ILE A 55 -18.13 -1.48 4.33
N SER A 56 -18.39 -2.63 3.70
CA SER A 56 -19.73 -3.03 3.26
C SER A 56 -20.69 -3.29 4.41
N ILE A 57 -20.21 -3.91 5.51
CA ILE A 57 -21.05 -4.21 6.67
C ILE A 57 -21.26 -3.00 7.56
N LYS A 58 -20.17 -2.28 7.91
CA LYS A 58 -20.22 -1.16 8.86
C LYS A 58 -20.66 0.15 8.23
N LYS A 59 -20.60 0.26 6.91
CA LYS A 59 -20.97 1.46 6.15
C LYS A 59 -20.45 2.76 6.81
N PRO A 60 -19.12 2.88 7.10
CA PRO A 60 -18.59 4.02 7.84
C PRO A 60 -18.79 5.31 7.05
N LYS A 61 -19.22 6.38 7.73
CA LYS A 61 -19.47 7.67 7.08
C LYS A 61 -18.17 8.29 6.58
N PHE A 62 -18.16 8.64 5.31
CA PHE A 62 -17.13 9.51 4.72
C PHE A 62 -17.52 10.98 4.89
N ASN A 63 -16.68 11.76 5.59
CA ASN A 63 -16.99 13.14 5.97
C ASN A 63 -16.44 14.22 5.03
N GLY A 64 -15.75 13.82 3.95
CA GLY A 64 -15.19 14.73 2.95
C GLY A 64 -14.00 15.58 3.39
N LYS A 65 -13.41 15.34 4.59
CA LYS A 65 -12.23 16.09 5.08
C LYS A 65 -10.91 15.76 4.36
N CYS A 66 -10.94 14.79 3.47
CA CYS A 66 -9.84 14.40 2.59
C CYS A 66 -10.44 13.76 1.33
N GLU A 67 -9.61 13.45 0.35
CA GLU A 67 -10.03 12.67 -0.81
C GLU A 67 -10.49 11.27 -0.40
N PHE A 68 -11.44 10.71 -1.15
CA PHE A 68 -11.97 9.37 -0.88
C PHE A 68 -10.87 8.31 -0.89
N LYS A 69 -9.95 8.38 -1.85
CA LYS A 69 -8.79 7.49 -1.93
C LYS A 69 -7.95 7.53 -0.64
N THR A 70 -7.64 8.71 -0.12
CA THR A 70 -6.90 8.89 1.14
C THR A 70 -7.61 8.23 2.34
N TRP A 71 -8.93 8.42 2.41
CA TRP A 71 -9.75 7.81 3.47
C TRP A 71 -9.76 6.28 3.37
N LEU A 72 -9.93 5.73 2.17
CA LEU A 72 -9.94 4.29 1.91
C LEU A 72 -8.61 3.64 2.32
N TYR A 73 -7.48 4.24 1.90
CA TYR A 73 -6.14 3.76 2.25
C TYR A 73 -5.86 3.84 3.75
N SER A 74 -6.41 4.84 4.47
CA SER A 74 -6.30 4.92 5.93
C SER A 74 -7.06 3.79 6.64
N ILE A 75 -8.23 3.38 6.10
CA ILE A 75 -8.97 2.22 6.62
C ILE A 75 -8.19 0.93 6.37
N ALA A 76 -7.65 0.74 5.17
CA ALA A 76 -6.86 -0.44 4.84
C ALA A 76 -5.63 -0.57 5.73
N ARG A 77 -4.91 0.53 5.97
CA ARG A 77 -3.77 0.56 6.90
C ARG A 77 -4.18 0.16 8.32
N ASN A 78 -5.30 0.67 8.79
CA ASN A 78 -5.80 0.30 10.12
C ASN A 78 -6.12 -1.20 10.18
N CYS A 79 -6.75 -1.77 9.15
CA CYS A 79 -7.03 -3.20 9.08
C CYS A 79 -5.72 -4.03 9.10
N ALA A 80 -4.71 -3.64 8.34
CA ALA A 80 -3.40 -4.30 8.35
C ALA A 80 -2.70 -4.20 9.71
N THR A 81 -2.74 -3.03 10.35
CA THR A 81 -2.14 -2.84 11.67
C THR A 81 -2.86 -3.65 12.75
N ASP A 82 -4.19 -3.72 12.69
CA ASP A 82 -4.99 -4.51 13.62
C ASP A 82 -4.72 -6.02 13.44
N TYR A 83 -4.56 -6.48 12.20
CA TYR A 83 -4.17 -7.85 11.88
C TYR A 83 -2.83 -8.23 12.51
N PHE A 84 -1.81 -7.37 12.39
CA PHE A 84 -0.52 -7.58 13.03
C PHE A 84 -0.62 -7.65 14.55
N ARG A 85 -1.37 -6.76 15.15
CA ARG A 85 -1.58 -6.78 16.61
C ARG A 85 -2.28 -8.05 17.08
N TYR A 86 -3.21 -8.54 16.29
CA TYR A 86 -3.88 -9.81 16.57
C TYR A 86 -2.89 -10.97 16.46
N ARG A 87 -2.18 -11.08 15.34
CA ARG A 87 -1.20 -12.15 15.09
C ARG A 87 -0.10 -12.19 16.16
N SER A 88 0.47 -11.05 16.53
CA SER A 88 1.53 -10.97 17.56
C SER A 88 1.08 -11.42 18.95
N LYS A 89 -0.21 -11.45 19.24
CA LYS A 89 -0.76 -11.95 20.51
C LYS A 89 -0.93 -13.46 20.55
N TYR A 90 -1.03 -14.10 19.40
CA TYR A 90 -1.37 -15.52 19.29
C TYR A 90 -0.25 -16.38 18.67
N THR A 91 0.82 -15.74 18.19
CA THR A 91 2.00 -16.43 17.68
C THR A 91 3.15 -16.16 18.63
N ASP A 92 3.58 -17.17 19.38
CA ASP A 92 4.82 -17.10 20.18
C ASP A 92 5.99 -16.82 19.23
N GLY A 93 6.45 -15.59 19.22
CA GLY A 93 7.78 -15.05 19.05
C GLY A 93 8.73 -15.59 17.98
N THR A 94 8.30 -16.26 16.93
CA THR A 94 9.13 -16.52 15.76
C THR A 94 8.59 -15.74 14.57
N LEU A 95 9.17 -14.55 14.38
CA LEU A 95 9.17 -13.88 13.08
C LEU A 95 10.04 -14.73 12.14
N ASP A 96 9.48 -15.80 11.59
CA ASP A 96 10.09 -16.45 10.44
C ASP A 96 9.99 -15.48 9.26
N ASP A 97 11.17 -15.21 8.68
CA ASP A 97 11.34 -14.44 7.45
C ASP A 97 10.38 -14.99 6.39
N ALA A 98 9.31 -14.25 6.15
CA ALA A 98 8.29 -14.65 5.21
C ALA A 98 8.90 -14.68 3.80
N PHE A 99 8.93 -15.85 3.24
CA PHE A 99 9.33 -16.20 1.89
C PHE A 99 8.84 -15.18 0.87
N TYR A 100 9.76 -14.65 0.09
CA TYR A 100 9.47 -13.90 -1.12
C TYR A 100 8.84 -14.84 -2.14
N VAL A 101 7.54 -14.76 -2.34
CA VAL A 101 6.90 -15.31 -3.53
C VAL A 101 6.85 -14.18 -4.56
N THR A 102 7.88 -14.10 -5.36
CA THR A 102 7.79 -13.39 -6.64
C THR A 102 7.04 -14.30 -7.59
N ASP A 103 5.85 -13.90 -7.99
CA ASP A 103 5.14 -14.55 -9.10
C ASP A 103 5.87 -14.16 -10.39
N GLU A 104 6.63 -15.11 -10.93
CA GLU A 104 7.40 -14.98 -12.20
C GLU A 104 6.52 -15.32 -13.41
N SER A 105 5.32 -14.84 -13.51
CA SER A 105 4.48 -15.09 -14.68
C SER A 105 4.24 -13.81 -15.48
N ASP A 106 4.92 -13.72 -16.55
CA ASP A 106 4.77 -12.96 -17.82
C ASP A 106 6.00 -12.11 -18.20
N ILE A 107 7.05 -12.81 -18.62
CA ILE A 107 8.27 -12.15 -19.11
C ILE A 107 8.50 -12.60 -20.55
N GLU A 108 8.13 -11.80 -21.51
CA GLU A 108 8.74 -11.91 -22.85
C GLU A 108 8.70 -10.66 -23.74
N LYS A 109 8.70 -9.42 -23.28
CA LYS A 109 8.83 -8.31 -24.27
C LYS A 109 9.51 -6.99 -23.87
N ASN A 110 10.18 -6.83 -22.72
CA ASN A 110 10.96 -5.59 -22.47
C ASN A 110 12.09 -5.82 -21.45
N TYR A 111 13.06 -6.66 -21.78
CA TYR A 111 14.10 -7.15 -20.89
C TYR A 111 14.80 -6.10 -20.01
N LEU A 112 15.16 -4.93 -20.53
CA LEU A 112 15.93 -3.95 -19.75
C LEU A 112 15.06 -3.13 -18.77
N ILE A 113 13.86 -2.73 -19.18
CA ILE A 113 12.94 -1.96 -18.33
C ILE A 113 12.31 -2.85 -17.25
N GLU A 114 12.10 -4.12 -17.55
CA GLU A 114 11.56 -5.08 -16.58
C GLU A 114 12.62 -5.50 -15.56
N GLU A 115 13.87 -5.71 -15.95
CA GLU A 115 14.96 -5.95 -14.99
C GLU A 115 15.09 -4.79 -13.98
N GLN A 116 15.03 -3.55 -14.46
CA GLN A 116 15.07 -2.37 -13.58
C GLN A 116 13.87 -2.29 -12.63
N LYS A 117 12.68 -2.66 -13.09
CA LYS A 117 11.48 -2.72 -12.24
C LYS A 117 11.59 -3.83 -11.20
N ILE A 118 12.06 -4.99 -11.59
CA ILE A 118 12.26 -6.14 -10.70
C ILE A 118 13.28 -5.79 -9.61
N GLU A 119 14.41 -5.19 -9.98
CA GLU A 119 15.43 -4.78 -9.03
C GLU A 119 14.93 -3.68 -8.08
N LEU A 120 14.16 -2.71 -8.59
CA LEU A 120 13.51 -1.70 -7.75
C LEU A 120 12.56 -2.34 -6.73
N HIS A 121 11.72 -3.29 -7.19
CA HIS A 121 10.82 -4.03 -6.30
C HIS A 121 11.60 -4.82 -5.24
N ARG A 122 12.65 -5.54 -5.62
CA ARG A 122 13.52 -6.26 -4.70
C ARG A 122 14.18 -5.33 -3.68
N ALA A 123 14.67 -4.18 -4.13
CA ALA A 123 15.27 -3.18 -3.24
C ALA A 123 14.23 -2.58 -2.26
N MET A 124 13.01 -2.32 -2.73
CA MET A 124 11.93 -1.83 -1.87
C MET A 124 11.53 -2.85 -0.79
N HIS A 125 11.51 -4.14 -1.11
CA HIS A 125 11.21 -5.20 -0.14
C HIS A 125 12.29 -5.38 0.94
N LYS A 126 13.53 -4.93 0.70
CA LYS A 126 14.60 -4.91 1.72
C LYS A 126 14.49 -3.74 2.69
N LEU A 127 13.65 -2.75 2.39
CA LEU A 127 13.41 -1.61 3.27
C LEU A 127 12.57 -2.02 4.49
N ASN A 128 12.70 -1.27 5.59
CA ASN A 128 11.72 -1.41 6.66
C ASN A 128 10.31 -1.00 6.17
N SER A 129 9.27 -1.55 6.80
CA SER A 129 7.88 -1.34 6.38
C SER A 129 7.47 0.13 6.29
N ASP A 130 7.92 1.01 7.20
CA ASP A 130 7.59 2.45 7.13
C ASP A 130 8.20 3.12 5.89
N TYR A 131 9.42 2.73 5.50
CA TYR A 131 10.08 3.26 4.31
C TYR A 131 9.41 2.74 3.04
N PHE A 132 9.09 1.46 3.00
CA PHE A 132 8.37 0.90 1.86
C PHE A 132 7.00 1.58 1.70
N GLN A 133 6.20 1.66 2.76
CA GLN A 133 4.88 2.31 2.74
C GLN A 133 4.95 3.74 2.19
N VAL A 134 5.84 4.57 2.71
CA VAL A 134 5.91 5.98 2.32
C VAL A 134 6.31 6.16 0.86
N LEU A 135 7.25 5.35 0.35
CA LEU A 135 7.66 5.37 -1.05
C LEU A 135 6.57 4.83 -1.96
N TYR A 136 5.90 3.74 -1.56
CA TYR A 136 4.78 3.18 -2.32
C TYR A 136 3.66 4.21 -2.49
N LEU A 137 3.20 4.80 -1.38
CA LEU A 137 2.15 5.81 -1.42
C LEU A 137 2.52 7.03 -2.27
N MET A 138 3.79 7.43 -2.24
CA MET A 138 4.24 8.63 -2.97
C MET A 138 4.40 8.38 -4.47
N TYR A 139 5.02 7.25 -4.86
CA TYR A 139 5.44 7.03 -6.25
C TYR A 139 4.52 6.12 -7.06
N PHE A 140 3.81 5.21 -6.42
CA PHE A 140 2.91 4.28 -7.11
C PHE A 140 1.44 4.73 -7.00
N GLU A 141 1.10 5.40 -5.91
CA GLU A 141 -0.26 5.87 -5.67
C GLU A 141 -0.44 7.38 -5.83
N ASP A 142 0.62 8.12 -6.13
CA ASP A 142 0.63 9.57 -6.39
C ASP A 142 0.03 10.41 -5.23
N PHE A 143 0.17 9.95 -3.98
CA PHE A 143 -0.27 10.71 -2.83
C PHE A 143 0.70 11.84 -2.50
N ASP A 144 0.16 13.01 -2.21
CA ASP A 144 0.94 14.10 -1.64
C ASP A 144 1.32 13.83 -0.16
N THR A 145 2.29 14.59 0.34
CA THR A 145 2.78 14.46 1.72
C THR A 145 1.67 14.63 2.77
N GLN A 146 0.62 15.41 2.46
CA GLN A 146 -0.49 15.65 3.40
C GLN A 146 -1.43 14.45 3.46
N ALA A 147 -1.71 13.83 2.32
CA ALA A 147 -2.50 12.59 2.25
C ALA A 147 -1.75 11.43 2.94
N ILE A 148 -0.45 11.27 2.66
CA ILE A 148 0.40 10.27 3.32
C ILE A 148 0.41 10.47 4.85
N ALA A 149 0.49 11.71 5.31
CA ALA A 149 0.43 12.03 6.74
C ALA A 149 -0.88 11.55 7.39
N LYS A 150 -2.00 11.72 6.70
CA LYS A 150 -3.31 11.21 7.15
C LYS A 150 -3.36 9.68 7.13
N ILE A 151 -2.90 9.05 6.05
CA ILE A 151 -2.89 7.58 5.91
C ILE A 151 -2.02 6.94 6.99
N MET A 152 -0.81 7.46 7.21
CA MET A 152 0.16 6.89 8.16
C MET A 152 0.00 7.39 9.60
N HIS A 153 -0.99 8.25 9.88
CA HIS A 153 -1.24 8.86 11.20
C HIS A 153 0.01 9.56 11.78
N ARG A 154 0.72 10.31 10.94
CA ARG A 154 1.93 11.07 11.30
C ARG A 154 1.79 12.54 10.92
N SER A 155 2.60 13.41 11.52
CA SER A 155 2.66 14.80 11.09
C SER A 155 3.33 14.94 9.72
N LYS A 156 2.99 16.00 8.96
CA LYS A 156 3.61 16.30 7.66
C LYS A 156 5.14 16.39 7.76
N ARG A 157 5.67 16.94 8.86
CA ARG A 157 7.12 17.03 9.13
C ARG A 157 7.74 15.64 9.30
N GLN A 158 7.07 14.74 10.04
CA GLN A 158 7.54 13.35 10.20
C GLN A 158 7.56 12.61 8.87
N ILE A 159 6.54 12.80 8.02
CA ILE A 159 6.50 12.20 6.68
C ILE A 159 7.62 12.75 5.79
N GLY A 160 7.88 14.06 5.80
CA GLY A 160 9.01 14.63 5.04
C GLY A 160 10.36 14.01 5.43
N ASN A 161 10.62 13.88 6.73
CA ASN A 161 11.82 13.22 7.23
C ASN A 161 11.86 11.73 6.87
N LEU A 162 10.71 11.04 6.90
CA LEU A 162 10.59 9.64 6.54
C LEU A 162 10.91 9.40 5.07
N ILE A 163 10.33 10.23 4.17
CA ILE A 163 10.60 10.19 2.73
C ILE A 163 12.10 10.37 2.46
N TYR A 164 12.73 11.37 3.09
CA TYR A 164 14.15 11.61 2.90
C TYR A 164 14.99 10.39 3.28
N ARG A 165 14.75 9.81 4.46
CA ARG A 165 15.47 8.61 4.92
C ARG A 165 15.17 7.38 4.07
N ALA A 166 13.92 7.21 3.65
CA ALA A 166 13.50 6.12 2.79
C ALA A 166 14.21 6.16 1.43
N LYS A 167 14.32 7.35 0.81
CA LYS A 167 15.08 7.55 -0.44
C LYS A 167 16.56 7.20 -0.28
N GLN A 168 17.18 7.61 0.82
CA GLN A 168 18.59 7.29 1.08
C GLN A 168 18.79 5.78 1.28
N SER A 169 17.88 5.13 2.00
CA SER A 169 17.93 3.69 2.20
C SER A 169 17.72 2.92 0.89
N LEU A 170 16.75 3.34 0.07
CA LEU A 170 16.49 2.74 -1.24
C LEU A 170 17.71 2.89 -2.17
N LYS A 171 18.30 4.09 -2.22
CA LYS A 171 19.52 4.34 -2.98
C LYS A 171 20.63 3.37 -2.58
N SER A 172 20.87 3.21 -1.26
CA SER A 172 21.88 2.28 -0.76
C SER A 172 21.60 0.82 -1.15
N GLU A 173 20.34 0.36 -1.13
CA GLU A 173 20.00 -1.00 -1.55
C GLU A 173 20.17 -1.21 -3.06
N LEU A 174 19.85 -0.21 -3.87
CA LEU A 174 20.06 -0.25 -5.32
C LEU A 174 21.56 -0.23 -5.69
N GLU A 175 22.37 0.56 -5.00
CA GLU A 175 23.84 0.58 -5.18
C GLU A 175 24.47 -0.78 -4.85
N LYS A 176 24.01 -1.45 -3.76
CA LYS A 176 24.44 -2.81 -3.43
C LYS A 176 24.05 -3.85 -4.48
N ALA A 177 22.95 -3.63 -5.20
CA ALA A 177 22.50 -4.47 -6.30
C ALA A 177 23.24 -4.17 -7.63
N GLY A 178 24.16 -3.22 -7.64
CA GLY A 178 24.94 -2.86 -8.83
C GLY A 178 24.23 -1.85 -9.77
N PHE A 179 23.20 -1.18 -9.27
CA PHE A 179 22.51 -0.13 -10.04
C PHE A 179 23.41 1.10 -10.15
N VAL A 180 23.81 1.45 -11.38
CA VAL A 180 24.54 2.69 -11.66
C VAL A 180 23.53 3.75 -12.06
N TYR A 181 23.39 4.79 -11.23
CA TYR A 181 22.60 5.97 -11.59
C TYR A 181 23.40 6.80 -12.59
N GLU A 182 22.93 6.96 -13.80
CA GLU A 182 23.30 8.13 -14.60
C GLU A 182 22.57 9.32 -13.96
N GLU A 183 23.34 10.29 -13.46
CA GLU A 183 22.78 11.55 -12.98
C GLU A 183 22.13 12.25 -14.17
N LEU A 184 20.79 12.40 -14.13
CA LEU A 184 20.01 13.28 -15.01
C LEU A 184 20.04 14.69 -14.47
#